data_6eca8aeccb21543c73f9d8fa7a2255ba
#
_entry.id   6eca8aeccb21543c73f9d8fa7a2255ba
#
_cell.length_a   1.000
_cell.length_b   1.000
_cell.length_c   1.000
_cell.angle_alpha   90.00
_cell.angle_beta   90.00
_cell.angle_gamma   90.00
#
_symmetry.space_group_name_H-M   'P 1'
#
loop_
_entity.id
_entity.type
_entity.pdbx_description
1 polymer ?
#
loop_
_entity_poly.entity_id
_entity_poly.type
_entity_poly.pdbx_seq_one_letter_code
_entity_poly.pdbx_strand_id
1 'polypeptide(L)'
;MEGLKVDKWGYEVKTNSDSCISSINSYYHQVLSYGRERSVILEAPKQDPNCVLANILAAHYLSSADSSRAMPLLEAAKSYLEQASLYEKVVFDAINCLISPNRDDDVAVELHFKLLKDFPRDLVSLKRAQVLCFYMGCPDLSLKLVEQVLSVNKQESYIYGMLAFSLLELGRYTDAEEAANKGFEIDSEDAWTHHALCHVYQYKCRFKEAVQFMEKCSRTWSSLSSFMYTHNWWHVALCYLEGHSPMEKVRDVYDQNIWKELERSDASPAEVYLNAVGLLLRVYVRGGINVFGDRLKILADCLTNKAFWHLEWHLDVLVVWALSCTGEVSKAEELLEGLKSRISNVTKKKQQHMQRAMLLAEALFEYGKGENERALEFLDETFDAINYKIIGASDEQLDVFNEVWITMLLNSGQATKAIQAIEKLLKKREGTPFLWRLLEKSYSMSRKQEAIDAGKKAQALEAAYFN
;
A
#
# COMPACT_ATOMS: atom_id res chain seq x y z
N MET A 1 26.75 -21.53 28.25
CA MET A 1 25.80 -22.24 27.34
C MET A 1 26.35 -22.11 25.96
N GLU A 2 26.99 -23.14 25.44
CA GLU A 2 27.57 -23.15 24.10
C GLU A 2 26.45 -23.06 23.05
N GLY A 3 26.63 -22.16 22.08
CA GLY A 3 25.76 -22.04 20.90
C GLY A 3 24.52 -21.18 21.07
N LEU A 4 24.45 -20.28 22.06
CA LEU A 4 23.41 -19.27 22.18
C LEU A 4 24.01 -17.87 22.07
N LYS A 5 23.47 -17.06 21.16
CA LYS A 5 23.74 -15.62 21.03
C LYS A 5 22.44 -14.85 21.18
N VAL A 6 22.52 -13.55 21.30
CA VAL A 6 21.34 -12.68 21.34
C VAL A 6 21.28 -11.79 20.12
N ASP A 7 20.07 -11.58 19.59
CA ASP A 7 19.81 -10.63 18.52
C ASP A 7 19.72 -9.18 19.06
N LYS A 8 19.46 -8.21 18.18
CA LYS A 8 19.32 -6.79 18.59
C LYS A 8 18.18 -6.53 19.59
N TRP A 9 17.20 -7.43 19.67
CA TRP A 9 16.09 -7.33 20.64
C TRP A 9 16.42 -7.93 22.00
N GLY A 10 17.57 -8.62 22.12
CA GLY A 10 17.98 -9.36 23.30
C GLY A 10 17.38 -10.76 23.39
N TYR A 11 16.84 -11.31 22.31
CA TYR A 11 16.30 -12.67 22.27
C TYR A 11 17.37 -13.70 21.89
N GLU A 12 17.29 -14.87 22.53
CA GLU A 12 18.23 -15.95 22.30
C GLU A 12 18.03 -16.60 20.93
N VAL A 13 19.13 -16.75 20.20
CA VAL A 13 19.20 -17.42 18.89
C VAL A 13 20.24 -18.53 18.96
N LYS A 14 19.89 -19.73 18.54
CA LYS A 14 20.78 -20.88 18.54
C LYS A 14 21.77 -20.81 17.38
N THR A 15 22.93 -20.22 17.65
CA THR A 15 24.05 -20.09 16.71
C THR A 15 25.36 -19.83 17.44
N ASN A 16 26.48 -20.24 16.84
CA ASN A 16 27.84 -19.86 17.28
C ASN A 16 28.41 -18.69 16.44
N SER A 17 27.73 -18.28 15.38
CA SER A 17 28.21 -17.31 14.39
C SER A 17 27.78 -15.88 14.71
N ASP A 18 28.75 -15.00 15.02
CA ASP A 18 28.50 -13.56 15.16
C ASP A 18 28.08 -12.94 13.84
N SER A 19 28.61 -13.40 12.70
CA SER A 19 28.24 -12.93 11.36
C SER A 19 26.82 -13.32 11.00
N CYS A 20 26.31 -14.48 11.42
CA CYS A 20 24.92 -14.85 11.25
C CYS A 20 23.99 -13.86 11.97
N ILE A 21 24.26 -13.57 13.24
CA ILE A 21 23.50 -12.56 14.04
C ILE A 21 23.60 -11.17 13.42
N SER A 22 24.78 -10.78 12.95
CA SER A 22 24.97 -9.48 12.28
C SER A 22 24.10 -9.35 11.02
N SER A 23 24.02 -10.41 10.20
CA SER A 23 23.17 -10.44 8.99
C SER A 23 21.67 -10.39 9.35
N ILE A 24 21.24 -11.09 10.41
CA ILE A 24 19.86 -11.04 10.93
C ILE A 24 19.54 -9.61 11.41
N ASN A 25 20.40 -8.99 12.20
CA ASN A 25 20.18 -7.64 12.70
C ASN A 25 20.16 -6.58 11.57
N SER A 26 21.00 -6.75 10.56
CA SER A 26 20.99 -5.91 9.37
C SER A 26 19.66 -6.06 8.61
N TYR A 27 19.17 -7.27 8.46
CA TYR A 27 17.86 -7.53 7.85
C TYR A 27 16.72 -6.86 8.64
N TYR A 28 16.75 -6.93 9.97
CA TYR A 28 15.77 -6.25 10.82
C TYR A 28 15.73 -4.75 10.53
N HIS A 29 16.91 -4.13 10.45
CA HIS A 29 16.99 -2.71 10.08
C HIS A 29 16.42 -2.44 8.69
N GLN A 30 16.79 -3.22 7.68
CA GLN A 30 16.29 -3.06 6.31
C GLN A 30 14.77 -3.22 6.22
N VAL A 31 14.17 -4.15 6.96
CA VAL A 31 12.72 -4.33 7.00
C VAL A 31 12.03 -3.12 7.65
N LEU A 32 12.52 -2.66 8.79
CA LEU A 32 11.87 -1.59 9.55
C LEU A 32 12.02 -0.22 8.88
N SER A 33 13.19 0.07 8.30
CA SER A 33 13.47 1.31 7.58
C SER A 33 12.94 1.33 6.14
N TYR A 34 12.28 0.27 5.67
CA TYR A 34 11.92 0.11 4.25
C TYR A 34 13.11 0.15 3.29
N GLY A 35 14.29 -0.27 3.76
CA GLY A 35 15.51 -0.32 2.97
C GLY A 35 15.43 -1.32 1.82
N ARG A 36 16.29 -1.13 0.82
CA ARG A 36 16.36 -1.96 -0.38
C ARG A 36 17.26 -3.19 -0.27
N GLU A 37 18.15 -3.23 0.73
CA GLU A 37 19.14 -4.30 0.90
C GLU A 37 18.62 -5.48 1.75
N ARG A 38 17.33 -5.80 1.64
CA ARG A 38 16.72 -6.91 2.41
C ARG A 38 17.30 -8.28 2.08
N SER A 39 17.93 -8.41 0.90
CA SER A 39 18.64 -9.64 0.50
C SER A 39 19.79 -10.01 1.42
N VAL A 40 20.26 -9.10 2.29
CA VAL A 40 21.28 -9.37 3.31
C VAL A 40 20.93 -10.58 4.19
N ILE A 41 19.63 -10.90 4.35
CA ILE A 41 19.21 -12.10 5.11
C ILE A 41 19.72 -13.39 4.49
N LEU A 42 19.96 -13.43 3.19
CA LEU A 42 20.45 -14.62 2.49
C LEU A 42 21.90 -14.97 2.86
N GLU A 43 22.64 -14.05 3.48
CA GLU A 43 23.97 -14.31 4.00
C GLU A 43 23.93 -15.06 5.34
N ALA A 44 22.89 -14.87 6.15
CA ALA A 44 22.78 -15.50 7.47
C ALA A 44 22.82 -17.06 7.43
N PRO A 45 22.03 -17.75 6.57
CA PRO A 45 22.13 -19.22 6.42
C PRO A 45 23.48 -19.71 5.88
N LYS A 46 24.21 -18.89 5.13
CA LYS A 46 25.57 -19.26 4.66
C LYS A 46 26.58 -19.24 5.80
N GLN A 47 26.39 -18.37 6.78
CA GLN A 47 27.25 -18.24 7.97
C GLN A 47 26.96 -19.30 9.04
N ASP A 48 25.68 -19.73 9.13
CA ASP A 48 25.27 -20.86 9.97
C ASP A 48 24.05 -21.56 9.36
N PRO A 49 24.28 -22.64 8.58
CA PRO A 49 23.20 -23.39 7.94
C PRO A 49 22.21 -24.04 8.92
N ASN A 50 22.58 -24.18 10.17
CA ASN A 50 21.78 -24.84 11.21
C ASN A 50 20.92 -23.84 12.01
N CYS A 51 21.15 -22.52 11.85
CA CYS A 51 20.38 -21.49 12.55
C CYS A 51 18.93 -21.43 12.01
N VAL A 52 17.96 -21.78 12.86
CA VAL A 52 16.55 -21.83 12.49
C VAL A 52 16.03 -20.45 12.12
N LEU A 53 16.35 -19.42 12.88
CA LEU A 53 15.91 -18.06 12.62
C LEU A 53 16.44 -17.53 11.28
N ALA A 54 17.72 -17.76 10.98
CA ALA A 54 18.31 -17.37 9.69
C ALA A 54 17.60 -18.03 8.50
N ASN A 55 17.40 -19.34 8.60
CA ASN A 55 16.76 -20.11 7.54
C ASN A 55 15.29 -19.71 7.32
N ILE A 56 14.49 -19.55 8.38
CA ILE A 56 13.07 -19.23 8.23
C ILE A 56 12.83 -17.79 7.73
N LEU A 57 13.66 -16.82 8.16
CA LEU A 57 13.59 -15.45 7.65
C LEU A 57 14.00 -15.38 6.19
N ALA A 58 15.05 -16.10 5.78
CA ALA A 58 15.48 -16.19 4.38
C ALA A 58 14.45 -16.92 3.50
N ALA A 59 13.83 -17.99 4.00
CA ALA A 59 12.72 -18.67 3.31
C ALA A 59 11.53 -17.73 3.10
N HIS A 60 11.14 -16.95 4.12
CA HIS A 60 10.08 -15.95 4.00
C HIS A 60 10.41 -14.87 2.97
N TYR A 61 11.65 -14.36 2.98
CA TYR A 61 12.11 -13.36 2.01
C TYR A 61 11.99 -13.85 0.56
N LEU A 62 12.31 -15.12 0.31
CA LEU A 62 12.24 -15.72 -1.04
C LEU A 62 10.86 -16.24 -1.42
N SER A 63 9.95 -16.45 -0.48
CA SER A 63 8.72 -17.24 -0.68
C SER A 63 7.81 -16.72 -1.80
N SER A 64 7.77 -15.39 -2.02
CA SER A 64 6.95 -14.77 -3.07
C SER A 64 7.68 -14.67 -4.42
N ALA A 65 9.03 -14.54 -4.40
CA ALA A 65 9.82 -14.28 -5.61
C ALA A 65 10.43 -15.56 -6.20
N ASP A 66 10.84 -16.52 -5.35
CA ASP A 66 11.54 -17.74 -5.75
C ASP A 66 11.25 -18.87 -4.76
N SER A 67 10.10 -19.51 -4.93
CA SER A 67 9.69 -20.63 -4.06
C SER A 67 10.64 -21.83 -4.15
N SER A 68 11.34 -22.02 -5.26
CA SER A 68 12.29 -23.11 -5.44
C SER A 68 13.52 -22.97 -4.52
N ARG A 69 13.97 -21.75 -4.27
CA ARG A 69 15.05 -21.44 -3.33
C ARG A 69 14.57 -21.33 -1.89
N ALA A 70 13.29 -20.99 -1.66
CA ALA A 70 12.72 -20.91 -0.33
C ALA A 70 12.56 -22.29 0.33
N MET A 71 12.18 -23.31 -0.43
CA MET A 71 11.92 -24.66 0.11
C MET A 71 13.11 -25.30 0.82
N PRO A 72 14.33 -25.33 0.27
CA PRO A 72 15.48 -25.88 0.97
C PRO A 72 15.76 -25.20 2.32
N LEU A 73 15.57 -23.88 2.41
CA LEU A 73 15.74 -23.11 3.65
C LEU A 73 14.68 -23.47 4.67
N LEU A 74 13.43 -23.64 4.24
CA LEU A 74 12.34 -24.08 5.10
C LEU A 74 12.61 -25.48 5.67
N GLU A 75 13.06 -26.41 4.85
CA GLU A 75 13.40 -27.78 5.30
C GLU A 75 14.61 -27.77 6.25
N ALA A 76 15.63 -26.94 6.00
CA ALA A 76 16.73 -26.75 6.92
C ALA A 76 16.23 -26.22 8.29
N ALA A 77 15.38 -25.20 8.31
CA ALA A 77 14.79 -24.68 9.54
C ALA A 77 14.02 -25.78 10.30
N LYS A 78 13.21 -26.59 9.63
CA LYS A 78 12.47 -27.70 10.24
C LYS A 78 13.40 -28.76 10.85
N SER A 79 14.51 -29.08 10.19
CA SER A 79 15.44 -30.12 10.60
C SER A 79 16.13 -29.80 11.95
N TYR A 80 16.31 -28.52 12.25
CA TYR A 80 16.98 -28.07 13.50
C TYR A 80 16.00 -27.48 14.52
N LEU A 81 14.70 -27.48 14.26
CA LEU A 81 13.67 -26.82 15.07
C LEU A 81 13.65 -27.30 16.52
N GLU A 82 13.85 -28.60 16.77
CA GLU A 82 13.86 -29.15 18.14
C GLU A 82 14.94 -28.53 19.02
N GLN A 83 16.08 -28.18 18.43
CA GLN A 83 17.25 -27.62 19.13
C GLN A 83 17.20 -26.10 19.24
N ALA A 84 16.26 -25.44 18.55
CA ALA A 84 16.10 -24.01 18.51
C ALA A 84 15.63 -23.43 19.85
N SER A 85 15.92 -22.14 20.08
CA SER A 85 15.38 -21.40 21.22
C SER A 85 13.86 -21.29 21.15
N LEU A 86 13.22 -20.93 22.28
CA LEU A 86 11.77 -20.70 22.28
C LEU A 86 11.36 -19.59 21.31
N TYR A 87 12.15 -18.52 21.24
CA TYR A 87 11.92 -17.41 20.30
C TYR A 87 11.92 -17.89 18.85
N GLU A 88 12.96 -18.63 18.46
CA GLU A 88 13.07 -19.15 17.08
C GLU A 88 11.89 -20.07 16.71
N LYS A 89 11.44 -20.92 17.65
CA LYS A 89 10.29 -21.80 17.44
C LYS A 89 9.00 -21.03 17.16
N VAL A 90 8.74 -19.99 17.95
CA VAL A 90 7.51 -19.18 17.78
C VAL A 90 7.56 -18.34 16.51
N VAL A 91 8.74 -17.78 16.14
CA VAL A 91 8.94 -17.09 14.86
C VAL A 91 8.77 -18.06 13.68
N PHE A 92 9.31 -19.28 13.81
CA PHE A 92 9.16 -20.33 12.80
C PHE A 92 7.68 -20.66 12.57
N ASP A 93 6.90 -20.89 13.61
CA ASP A 93 5.47 -21.24 13.48
C ASP A 93 4.68 -20.13 12.77
N ALA A 94 4.91 -18.87 13.14
CA ALA A 94 4.25 -17.72 12.54
C ALA A 94 4.58 -17.58 11.04
N ILE A 95 5.86 -17.72 10.68
CA ILE A 95 6.28 -17.60 9.28
C ILE A 95 5.89 -18.82 8.45
N ASN A 96 6.04 -20.04 8.99
CA ASN A 96 5.67 -21.26 8.30
C ASN A 96 4.18 -21.27 7.91
N CYS A 97 3.31 -20.73 8.79
CA CYS A 97 1.90 -20.53 8.46
C CYS A 97 1.71 -19.61 7.25
N LEU A 98 2.48 -18.50 7.16
CA LEU A 98 2.37 -17.54 6.06
C LEU A 98 2.83 -18.07 4.71
N ILE A 99 3.89 -18.89 4.69
CA ILE A 99 4.47 -19.43 3.45
C ILE A 99 3.92 -20.81 3.08
N SER A 100 3.03 -21.37 3.90
CA SER A 100 2.36 -22.64 3.62
C SER A 100 1.44 -22.55 2.40
N PRO A 101 1.37 -23.59 1.56
CA PRO A 101 0.34 -23.71 0.53
C PRO A 101 -1.10 -23.64 1.07
N ASN A 102 -1.29 -24.07 2.32
CA ASN A 102 -2.59 -24.05 3.01
C ASN A 102 -2.70 -22.86 3.97
N ARG A 103 -2.13 -21.72 3.59
CA ARG A 103 -2.13 -20.50 4.39
C ARG A 103 -3.53 -20.10 4.85
N ASP A 104 -3.67 -19.90 6.16
CA ASP A 104 -4.84 -19.32 6.80
C ASP A 104 -4.45 -18.00 7.45
N ASP A 105 -5.02 -16.91 6.94
CA ASP A 105 -4.65 -15.55 7.38
C ASP A 105 -5.12 -15.27 8.82
N ASP A 106 -6.28 -15.81 9.24
CA ASP A 106 -6.78 -15.66 10.60
C ASP A 106 -5.86 -16.36 11.60
N VAL A 107 -5.43 -17.61 11.30
CA VAL A 107 -4.46 -18.35 12.11
C VAL A 107 -3.10 -17.65 12.15
N ALA A 108 -2.65 -17.10 11.01
CA ALA A 108 -1.40 -16.36 10.96
C ALA A 108 -1.41 -15.11 11.86
N VAL A 109 -2.52 -14.37 11.92
CA VAL A 109 -2.69 -13.23 12.83
C VAL A 109 -2.64 -13.68 14.29
N GLU A 110 -3.34 -14.76 14.66
CA GLU A 110 -3.32 -15.30 16.02
C GLU A 110 -1.92 -15.73 16.46
N LEU A 111 -1.15 -16.38 15.57
CA LEU A 111 0.23 -16.75 15.85
C LEU A 111 1.11 -15.52 16.11
N HIS A 112 0.90 -14.42 15.38
CA HIS A 112 1.64 -13.18 15.62
C HIS A 112 1.21 -12.50 16.92
N PHE A 113 -0.08 -12.51 17.29
CA PHE A 113 -0.52 -12.04 18.61
C PHE A 113 0.17 -12.79 19.74
N LYS A 114 0.26 -14.13 19.63
CA LYS A 114 0.93 -14.98 20.62
C LYS A 114 2.45 -14.70 20.67
N LEU A 115 3.11 -14.61 19.50
CA LEU A 115 4.53 -14.29 19.39
C LEU A 115 4.82 -12.95 20.09
N LEU A 116 4.07 -11.91 19.75
CA LEU A 116 4.30 -10.56 20.29
C LEU A 116 3.92 -10.41 21.77
N LYS A 117 3.09 -11.31 22.31
CA LYS A 117 2.84 -11.38 23.75
C LYS A 117 4.08 -11.84 24.52
N ASP A 118 4.78 -12.85 23.99
CA ASP A 118 5.94 -13.44 24.64
C ASP A 118 7.25 -12.70 24.30
N PHE A 119 7.31 -12.12 23.08
CA PHE A 119 8.48 -11.43 22.52
C PHE A 119 8.13 -10.01 22.02
N PRO A 120 7.71 -9.10 22.90
CA PRO A 120 7.12 -7.80 22.50
C PRO A 120 8.09 -6.82 21.84
N ARG A 121 9.41 -7.06 21.89
CA ARG A 121 10.40 -6.19 21.21
C ARG A 121 10.63 -6.55 19.74
N ASP A 122 10.09 -7.66 19.25
CA ASP A 122 10.24 -8.06 17.84
C ASP A 122 9.35 -7.21 16.92
N LEU A 123 9.83 -6.01 16.58
CA LEU A 123 9.13 -5.09 15.69
C LEU A 123 9.09 -5.57 14.24
N VAL A 124 9.96 -6.51 13.83
CA VAL A 124 9.91 -7.11 12.49
C VAL A 124 8.69 -8.04 12.37
N SER A 125 8.43 -8.85 13.39
CA SER A 125 7.22 -9.66 13.45
C SER A 125 5.96 -8.80 13.57
N LEU A 126 6.00 -7.70 14.33
CA LEU A 126 4.91 -6.72 14.36
C LEU A 126 4.63 -6.16 12.96
N LYS A 127 5.66 -5.71 12.24
CA LYS A 127 5.51 -5.18 10.89
C LYS A 127 4.93 -6.21 9.92
N ARG A 128 5.39 -7.46 10.00
CA ARG A 128 4.85 -8.58 9.21
C ARG A 128 3.36 -8.79 9.49
N ALA A 129 2.97 -8.76 10.75
CA ALA A 129 1.56 -8.88 11.15
C ALA A 129 0.72 -7.69 10.67
N GLN A 130 1.24 -6.47 10.70
CA GLN A 130 0.56 -5.30 10.15
C GLN A 130 0.34 -5.39 8.63
N VAL A 131 1.35 -5.84 7.88
CA VAL A 131 1.22 -6.08 6.44
C VAL A 131 0.14 -7.14 6.17
N LEU A 132 0.09 -8.21 6.97
CA LEU A 132 -0.97 -9.21 6.89
C LEU A 132 -2.35 -8.60 7.13
N CYS A 133 -2.52 -7.83 8.21
CA CYS A 133 -3.77 -7.14 8.52
C CYS A 133 -4.19 -6.16 7.42
N PHE A 134 -3.23 -5.48 6.80
CA PHE A 134 -3.47 -4.57 5.67
C PHE A 134 -4.09 -5.31 4.47
N TYR A 135 -3.50 -6.43 4.05
CA TYR A 135 -4.04 -7.26 2.96
C TYR A 135 -5.35 -8.00 3.33
N MET A 136 -5.65 -8.13 4.62
CA MET A 136 -6.95 -8.63 5.08
C MET A 136 -8.02 -7.52 5.16
N GLY A 137 -7.64 -6.25 5.05
CA GLY A 137 -8.52 -5.11 5.25
C GLY A 137 -8.97 -4.93 6.70
N CYS A 138 -8.13 -5.29 7.68
CA CYS A 138 -8.45 -5.33 9.11
C CYS A 138 -7.58 -4.35 9.93
N PRO A 139 -7.75 -3.02 9.77
CA PRO A 139 -6.94 -2.03 10.48
C PRO A 139 -7.12 -2.05 12.00
N ASP A 140 -8.25 -2.52 12.51
CA ASP A 140 -8.52 -2.70 13.94
C ASP A 140 -7.61 -3.77 14.57
N LEU A 141 -7.33 -4.87 13.87
CA LEU A 141 -6.37 -5.88 14.31
C LEU A 141 -4.94 -5.34 14.28
N SER A 142 -4.60 -4.57 13.25
CA SER A 142 -3.31 -3.88 13.17
C SER A 142 -3.09 -2.97 14.39
N LEU A 143 -4.08 -2.15 14.76
CA LEU A 143 -4.00 -1.28 15.94
C LEU A 143 -3.80 -2.08 17.22
N LYS A 144 -4.59 -3.14 17.45
CA LYS A 144 -4.45 -3.99 18.65
C LYS A 144 -3.07 -4.61 18.79
N LEU A 145 -2.46 -5.07 17.68
CA LEU A 145 -1.08 -5.59 17.68
C LEU A 145 -0.06 -4.55 18.13
N VAL A 146 -0.18 -3.32 17.62
CA VAL A 146 0.72 -2.22 18.01
C VAL A 146 0.53 -1.85 19.48
N GLU A 147 -0.71 -1.66 19.91
CA GLU A 147 -1.04 -1.29 21.30
C GLU A 147 -0.53 -2.34 22.31
N GLN A 148 -0.56 -3.63 21.96
CA GLN A 148 -0.05 -4.72 22.78
C GLN A 148 1.41 -4.55 23.16
N VAL A 149 2.24 -4.01 22.26
CA VAL A 149 3.69 -3.92 22.43
C VAL A 149 4.22 -2.50 22.63
N LEU A 150 3.37 -1.49 22.51
CA LEU A 150 3.74 -0.08 22.53
C LEU A 150 4.50 0.30 23.84
N SER A 151 4.03 -0.20 24.98
CA SER A 151 4.61 0.17 26.29
C SER A 151 6.08 -0.22 26.43
N VAL A 152 6.50 -1.30 25.77
CA VAL A 152 7.87 -1.83 25.81
C VAL A 152 8.79 -1.15 24.78
N ASN A 153 8.21 -0.56 23.72
CA ASN A 153 8.94 -0.02 22.57
C ASN A 153 8.89 1.52 22.49
N LYS A 154 8.58 2.22 23.57
CA LYS A 154 8.39 3.69 23.58
C LYS A 154 9.59 4.52 23.09
N GLN A 155 10.79 3.93 23.05
CA GLN A 155 12.01 4.59 22.60
C GLN A 155 12.37 4.27 21.14
N GLU A 156 11.62 3.38 20.49
CA GLU A 156 11.82 2.98 19.10
C GLU A 156 10.96 3.84 18.17
N SER A 157 11.56 4.57 17.23
CA SER A 157 10.82 5.42 16.28
C SER A 157 9.82 4.64 15.47
N TYR A 158 10.20 3.46 14.99
CA TYR A 158 9.40 2.61 14.12
C TYR A 158 8.00 2.27 14.64
N ILE A 159 7.84 2.13 15.99
CA ILE A 159 6.53 1.80 16.57
C ILE A 159 5.50 2.91 16.32
N TYR A 160 5.94 4.17 16.30
CA TYR A 160 5.05 5.31 16.18
C TYR A 160 4.53 5.49 14.74
N GLY A 161 5.35 5.22 13.74
CA GLY A 161 4.88 5.15 12.35
C GLY A 161 3.85 4.03 12.15
N MET A 162 4.08 2.86 12.76
CA MET A 162 3.13 1.74 12.74
C MET A 162 1.82 2.09 13.47
N LEU A 163 1.90 2.76 14.62
CA LEU A 163 0.73 3.24 15.36
C LEU A 163 -0.06 4.27 14.55
N ALA A 164 0.63 5.27 14.02
CA ALA A 164 0.01 6.33 13.24
C ALA A 164 -0.73 5.77 12.01
N PHE A 165 -0.13 4.83 11.28
CA PHE A 165 -0.77 4.21 10.11
C PHE A 165 -2.03 3.42 10.50
N SER A 166 -1.99 2.64 11.57
CA SER A 166 -3.19 1.93 12.05
C SER A 166 -4.31 2.89 12.48
N LEU A 167 -3.96 4.01 13.11
CA LEU A 167 -4.92 5.02 13.55
C LEU A 167 -5.57 5.76 12.38
N LEU A 168 -4.79 6.15 11.36
CA LEU A 168 -5.39 6.85 10.20
C LEU A 168 -6.26 5.93 9.34
N GLU A 169 -5.94 4.66 9.20
CA GLU A 169 -6.80 3.68 8.53
C GLU A 169 -8.14 3.44 9.27
N LEU A 170 -8.24 3.89 10.53
CA LEU A 170 -9.47 3.92 11.33
C LEU A 170 -10.11 5.32 11.40
N GLY A 171 -9.59 6.31 10.67
CA GLY A 171 -10.12 7.67 10.67
C GLY A 171 -9.75 8.50 11.90
N ARG A 172 -8.81 8.04 12.74
CA ARG A 172 -8.34 8.72 13.96
C ARG A 172 -7.16 9.65 13.66
N TYR A 173 -7.38 10.66 12.81
CA TYR A 173 -6.30 11.49 12.24
C TYR A 173 -5.56 12.35 13.27
N THR A 174 -6.22 12.82 14.33
CA THR A 174 -5.55 13.60 15.39
C THR A 174 -4.59 12.72 16.16
N ASP A 175 -5.04 11.53 16.58
CA ASP A 175 -4.20 10.58 17.31
C ASP A 175 -3.04 10.09 16.43
N ALA A 176 -3.29 9.91 15.12
CA ALA A 176 -2.27 9.53 14.15
C ALA A 176 -1.20 10.62 13.98
N GLU A 177 -1.60 11.91 13.94
CA GLU A 177 -0.66 13.03 13.86
C GLU A 177 0.22 13.11 15.11
N GLU A 178 -0.37 12.95 16.32
CA GLU A 178 0.38 12.91 17.57
C GLU A 178 1.40 11.76 17.62
N ALA A 179 0.97 10.56 17.22
CA ALA A 179 1.85 9.40 17.15
C ALA A 179 3.00 9.61 16.14
N ALA A 180 2.69 10.06 14.92
CA ALA A 180 3.69 10.28 13.89
C ALA A 180 4.68 11.38 14.27
N ASN A 181 4.23 12.51 14.86
CA ASN A 181 5.12 13.56 15.36
C ASN A 181 6.08 13.03 16.40
N LYS A 182 5.61 12.15 17.31
CA LYS A 182 6.48 11.54 18.29
C LYS A 182 7.54 10.62 17.67
N GLY A 183 7.19 9.85 16.63
CA GLY A 183 8.15 9.07 15.87
C GLY A 183 9.20 9.97 15.21
N PHE A 184 8.77 11.06 14.59
CA PHE A 184 9.64 12.04 13.94
C PHE A 184 10.58 12.78 14.90
N GLU A 185 10.15 13.04 16.14
CA GLU A 185 11.00 13.59 17.19
C GLU A 185 12.13 12.63 17.62
N ILE A 186 11.86 11.31 17.62
CA ILE A 186 12.85 10.29 17.97
C ILE A 186 13.83 10.07 16.80
N ASP A 187 13.31 9.95 15.58
CA ASP A 187 14.08 9.75 14.36
C ASP A 187 13.44 10.53 13.19
N SER A 188 14.05 11.66 12.85
CA SER A 188 13.58 12.53 11.78
C SER A 188 13.85 11.97 10.37
N GLU A 189 14.52 10.82 10.24
CA GLU A 189 14.82 10.16 8.96
C GLU A 189 13.95 8.92 8.72
N ASP A 190 13.08 8.54 9.66
CA ASP A 190 12.16 7.40 9.51
C ASP A 190 11.13 7.68 8.39
N ALA A 191 11.35 7.03 7.26
CA ALA A 191 10.53 7.19 6.05
C ALA A 191 9.06 6.76 6.24
N TRP A 192 8.79 5.82 7.16
CA TRP A 192 7.42 5.40 7.46
C TRP A 192 6.67 6.45 8.27
N THR A 193 7.37 7.14 9.15
CA THR A 193 6.84 8.31 9.87
C THR A 193 6.57 9.48 8.91
N HIS A 194 7.47 9.73 7.93
CA HIS A 194 7.22 10.73 6.87
C HIS A 194 5.94 10.40 6.10
N HIS A 195 5.79 9.16 5.69
CA HIS A 195 4.62 8.65 5.00
C HIS A 195 3.33 8.86 5.82
N ALA A 196 3.34 8.47 7.10
CA ALA A 196 2.17 8.63 7.98
C ALA A 196 1.77 10.11 8.18
N LEU A 197 2.74 11.01 8.36
CA LEU A 197 2.46 12.46 8.45
C LEU A 197 1.91 13.02 7.16
N CYS A 198 2.41 12.58 6.01
CA CYS A 198 1.88 13.01 4.72
C CYS A 198 0.41 12.62 4.55
N HIS A 199 0.03 11.40 4.90
CA HIS A 199 -1.37 10.96 4.93
C HIS A 199 -2.24 11.90 5.79
N VAL A 200 -1.79 12.23 7.01
CA VAL A 200 -2.53 13.13 7.91
C VAL A 200 -2.70 14.50 7.27
N TYR A 201 -1.64 15.10 6.75
CA TYR A 201 -1.70 16.42 6.10
C TYR A 201 -2.61 16.42 4.88
N GLN A 202 -2.51 15.41 4.05
CA GLN A 202 -3.34 15.21 2.86
C GLN A 202 -4.81 15.09 3.24
N TYR A 203 -5.13 14.27 4.24
CA TYR A 203 -6.51 14.09 4.69
C TYR A 203 -7.11 15.36 5.30
N LYS A 204 -6.29 16.14 6.03
CA LYS A 204 -6.67 17.44 6.57
C LYS A 204 -6.64 18.58 5.52
N CYS A 205 -6.46 18.27 4.25
CA CYS A 205 -6.35 19.21 3.14
C CYS A 205 -5.21 20.25 3.32
N ARG A 206 -4.11 19.89 3.99
CA ARG A 206 -2.91 20.69 4.20
C ARG A 206 -1.89 20.42 3.09
N PHE A 207 -2.32 20.50 1.83
CA PHE A 207 -1.56 19.99 0.67
C PHE A 207 -0.20 20.69 0.48
N LYS A 208 -0.15 22.00 0.61
CA LYS A 208 1.10 22.77 0.50
C LYS A 208 2.11 22.36 1.58
N GLU A 209 1.63 22.20 2.79
CA GLU A 209 2.44 21.79 3.93
C GLU A 209 2.96 20.36 3.76
N ALA A 210 2.11 19.45 3.29
CA ALA A 210 2.50 18.08 2.96
C ALA A 210 3.65 18.04 1.93
N VAL A 211 3.52 18.79 0.83
CA VAL A 211 4.56 18.88 -0.19
C VAL A 211 5.86 19.40 0.38
N GLN A 212 5.83 20.53 1.09
CA GLN A 212 7.04 21.14 1.68
C GLN A 212 7.73 20.19 2.67
N PHE A 213 6.94 19.48 3.49
CA PHE A 213 7.45 18.50 4.43
C PHE A 213 8.11 17.33 3.70
N MET A 214 7.42 16.70 2.75
CA MET A 214 7.91 15.53 2.04
C MET A 214 9.14 15.83 1.17
N GLU A 215 9.15 16.96 0.46
CA GLU A 215 10.31 17.38 -0.33
C GLU A 215 11.55 17.65 0.56
N LYS A 216 11.36 18.19 1.76
CA LYS A 216 12.44 18.33 2.73
C LYS A 216 12.98 16.98 3.19
N CYS A 217 12.08 16.02 3.50
CA CYS A 217 12.43 14.68 3.94
C CYS A 217 13.03 13.81 2.82
N SER A 218 12.72 14.09 1.56
CA SER A 218 13.15 13.27 0.40
C SER A 218 14.67 13.10 0.27
N ARG A 219 15.45 13.96 0.88
CA ARG A 219 16.93 13.91 0.90
C ARG A 219 17.45 12.63 1.57
N THR A 220 16.66 11.98 2.43
CA THR A 220 17.03 10.75 3.15
C THR A 220 16.51 9.48 2.46
N TRP A 221 15.80 9.59 1.31
CA TRP A 221 15.08 8.46 0.71
C TRP A 221 15.91 7.60 -0.27
N SER A 222 17.16 7.93 -0.53
CA SER A 222 17.98 7.24 -1.55
C SER A 222 18.21 5.74 -1.28
N SER A 223 18.14 5.31 -0.01
CA SER A 223 18.30 3.92 0.42
C SER A 223 16.98 3.15 0.52
N LEU A 224 15.84 3.78 0.27
CA LEU A 224 14.53 3.13 0.38
C LEU A 224 14.29 2.14 -0.77
N SER A 225 13.51 1.08 -0.50
CA SER A 225 13.00 0.17 -1.51
C SER A 225 12.24 0.92 -2.60
N SER A 226 12.15 0.36 -3.80
CA SER A 226 11.42 0.97 -4.91
C SER A 226 9.98 1.31 -4.51
N PHE A 227 9.31 0.44 -3.72
CA PHE A 227 7.98 0.73 -3.20
C PHE A 227 7.95 2.02 -2.37
N MET A 228 8.71 2.08 -1.28
CA MET A 228 8.63 3.21 -0.35
C MET A 228 9.12 4.51 -0.98
N TYR A 229 10.18 4.45 -1.79
CA TYR A 229 10.68 5.59 -2.54
C TYR A 229 9.63 6.17 -3.47
N THR A 230 9.09 5.35 -4.37
CA THR A 230 8.10 5.81 -5.35
C THR A 230 6.74 6.13 -4.72
N HIS A 231 6.38 5.45 -3.62
CA HIS A 231 5.14 5.69 -2.90
C HIS A 231 5.15 7.04 -2.16
N ASN A 232 6.27 7.39 -1.52
CA ASN A 232 6.41 8.72 -0.92
C ASN A 232 6.36 9.83 -1.98
N TRP A 233 6.97 9.64 -3.14
CA TRP A 233 6.86 10.57 -4.26
C TRP A 233 5.46 10.57 -4.89
N TRP A 234 4.77 9.44 -4.89
CA TRP A 234 3.36 9.37 -5.28
C TRP A 234 2.49 10.27 -4.38
N HIS A 235 2.72 10.27 -3.07
CA HIS A 235 2.04 11.18 -2.14
C HIS A 235 2.33 12.66 -2.45
N VAL A 236 3.56 13.00 -2.79
CA VAL A 236 3.91 14.37 -3.23
C VAL A 236 3.12 14.75 -4.49
N ALA A 237 3.13 13.89 -5.50
CA ALA A 237 2.35 14.09 -6.73
C ALA A 237 0.86 14.24 -6.45
N LEU A 238 0.33 13.40 -5.54
CA LEU A 238 -1.06 13.44 -5.14
C LEU A 238 -1.42 14.74 -4.41
N CYS A 239 -0.57 15.22 -3.51
CA CYS A 239 -0.79 16.50 -2.83
C CYS A 239 -0.75 17.70 -3.81
N TYR A 240 0.13 17.69 -4.81
CA TYR A 240 0.10 18.67 -5.89
C TYR A 240 -1.22 18.61 -6.67
N LEU A 241 -1.66 17.40 -7.02
CA LEU A 241 -2.90 17.19 -7.77
C LEU A 241 -4.14 17.62 -6.96
N GLU A 242 -4.20 17.25 -5.66
CA GLU A 242 -5.30 17.58 -4.75
C GLU A 242 -5.40 19.09 -4.49
N GLY A 243 -4.28 19.76 -4.34
CA GLY A 243 -4.21 21.20 -4.13
C GLY A 243 -4.29 22.03 -5.42
N HIS A 244 -4.64 21.41 -6.55
CA HIS A 244 -4.81 22.07 -7.84
C HIS A 244 -3.56 22.81 -8.35
N SER A 245 -2.39 22.20 -8.17
CA SER A 245 -1.15 22.68 -8.80
C SER A 245 -1.19 22.46 -10.31
N PRO A 246 -0.40 23.21 -11.13
CA PRO A 246 -0.27 22.91 -12.56
C PRO A 246 0.06 21.45 -12.81
N MET A 247 -0.63 20.83 -13.76
CA MET A 247 -0.51 19.40 -14.06
C MET A 247 0.93 19.00 -14.46
N GLU A 248 1.70 19.95 -14.99
CA GLU A 248 3.13 19.79 -15.30
C GLU A 248 3.94 19.44 -14.05
N LYS A 249 3.60 19.99 -12.88
CA LYS A 249 4.27 19.64 -11.61
C LYS A 249 4.04 18.19 -11.23
N VAL A 250 2.83 17.71 -11.41
CA VAL A 250 2.46 16.29 -11.17
C VAL A 250 3.21 15.39 -12.13
N ARG A 251 3.27 15.76 -13.42
CA ARG A 251 4.02 15.04 -14.45
C ARG A 251 5.54 15.03 -14.15
N ASP A 252 6.10 16.15 -13.72
CA ASP A 252 7.52 16.23 -13.40
C ASP A 252 7.89 15.30 -12.23
N VAL A 253 7.05 15.20 -11.20
CA VAL A 253 7.25 14.21 -10.13
C VAL A 253 7.13 12.79 -10.66
N TYR A 254 6.16 12.51 -11.53
CA TYR A 254 6.02 11.20 -12.19
C TYR A 254 7.31 10.83 -12.94
N ASP A 255 7.80 11.71 -13.80
CA ASP A 255 8.94 11.44 -14.66
C ASP A 255 10.25 11.32 -13.87
N GLN A 256 10.54 12.30 -12.99
CA GLN A 256 11.83 12.45 -12.35
C GLN A 256 12.02 11.62 -11.08
N ASN A 257 10.92 11.18 -10.45
CA ASN A 257 10.98 10.52 -9.16
C ASN A 257 10.33 9.12 -9.18
N ILE A 258 9.18 8.96 -9.83
CA ILE A 258 8.50 7.65 -9.87
C ILE A 258 9.06 6.80 -11.02
N TRP A 259 8.92 7.26 -12.27
CA TRP A 259 9.33 6.48 -13.44
C TRP A 259 10.83 6.27 -13.52
N LYS A 260 11.60 7.28 -13.15
CA LYS A 260 13.07 7.24 -13.17
C LYS A 260 13.67 6.18 -12.23
N GLU A 261 12.94 5.75 -11.20
CA GLU A 261 13.40 4.65 -10.33
C GLU A 261 13.70 3.37 -11.14
N LEU A 262 13.03 3.15 -12.28
CA LEU A 262 13.28 2.01 -13.17
C LEU A 262 14.69 2.00 -13.80
N GLU A 263 15.41 3.13 -13.83
CA GLU A 263 16.77 3.20 -14.33
C GLU A 263 17.80 2.56 -13.38
N ARG A 264 17.41 2.28 -12.14
CA ARG A 264 18.29 1.64 -11.17
C ARG A 264 18.39 0.15 -11.43
N SER A 265 19.59 -0.40 -11.30
CA SER A 265 19.85 -1.84 -11.46
C SER A 265 19.20 -2.71 -10.39
N ASP A 266 18.87 -2.12 -9.25
CA ASP A 266 18.23 -2.78 -8.10
C ASP A 266 16.74 -2.40 -7.95
N ALA A 267 16.14 -1.82 -8.99
CA ALA A 267 14.72 -1.47 -8.99
C ALA A 267 13.82 -2.71 -8.96
N SER A 268 12.68 -2.57 -8.29
CA SER A 268 11.57 -3.54 -8.32
C SER A 268 10.45 -2.99 -9.22
N PRO A 269 10.39 -3.38 -10.51
CA PRO A 269 9.48 -2.74 -11.46
C PRO A 269 8.00 -2.81 -11.07
N ALA A 270 7.53 -3.93 -10.51
CA ALA A 270 6.13 -4.07 -10.07
C ALA A 270 5.74 -3.00 -9.02
N GLU A 271 6.65 -2.69 -8.09
CA GLU A 271 6.44 -1.67 -7.06
C GLU A 271 6.37 -0.25 -7.66
N VAL A 272 7.18 0.02 -8.69
CA VAL A 272 7.12 1.28 -9.43
C VAL A 272 5.82 1.40 -10.22
N TYR A 273 5.44 0.33 -10.94
CA TYR A 273 4.22 0.31 -11.76
C TYR A 273 2.95 0.50 -10.93
N LEU A 274 2.89 -0.05 -9.72
CA LEU A 274 1.76 0.14 -8.82
C LEU A 274 1.51 1.64 -8.56
N ASN A 275 2.55 2.38 -8.17
CA ASN A 275 2.45 3.80 -7.89
C ASN A 275 2.21 4.63 -9.17
N ALA A 276 2.86 4.25 -10.27
CA ALA A 276 2.70 4.92 -11.57
C ALA A 276 1.27 4.80 -12.11
N VAL A 277 0.70 3.59 -12.15
CA VAL A 277 -0.64 3.37 -12.70
C VAL A 277 -1.73 3.96 -11.80
N GLY A 278 -1.56 3.90 -10.46
CA GLY A 278 -2.48 4.53 -9.52
C GLY A 278 -2.53 6.06 -9.68
N LEU A 279 -1.38 6.70 -9.92
CA LEU A 279 -1.33 8.14 -10.22
C LEU A 279 -1.98 8.46 -11.56
N LEU A 280 -1.68 7.69 -12.61
CA LEU A 280 -2.23 7.93 -13.95
C LEU A 280 -3.74 7.75 -14.00
N LEU A 281 -4.33 6.83 -13.23
CA LEU A 281 -5.78 6.73 -13.11
C LEU A 281 -6.38 8.02 -12.53
N ARG A 282 -5.79 8.60 -11.47
CA ARG A 282 -6.28 9.88 -10.92
C ARG A 282 -6.16 11.02 -11.91
N VAL A 283 -5.03 11.11 -12.60
CA VAL A 283 -4.81 12.10 -13.66
C VAL A 283 -5.84 11.96 -14.77
N TYR A 284 -6.13 10.72 -15.17
CA TYR A 284 -7.13 10.40 -16.20
C TYR A 284 -8.55 10.85 -15.78
N VAL A 285 -8.98 10.44 -14.59
CA VAL A 285 -10.32 10.80 -14.07
C VAL A 285 -10.50 12.32 -13.98
N ARG A 286 -9.44 13.05 -13.66
CA ARG A 286 -9.43 14.51 -13.55
C ARG A 286 -9.19 15.24 -14.88
N GLY A 287 -9.13 14.51 -16.00
CA GLY A 287 -9.01 15.10 -17.34
C GLY A 287 -7.61 15.62 -17.69
N GLY A 288 -6.59 15.31 -16.88
CA GLY A 288 -5.21 15.80 -17.05
C GLY A 288 -4.32 14.94 -17.93
N ILE A 289 -4.82 13.81 -18.45
CA ILE A 289 -3.99 12.80 -19.12
C ILE A 289 -3.25 13.34 -20.35
N ASN A 290 -3.82 14.31 -21.06
CA ASN A 290 -3.20 14.90 -22.23
C ASN A 290 -1.85 15.57 -21.91
N VAL A 291 -1.67 16.11 -20.71
CA VAL A 291 -0.37 16.68 -20.25
C VAL A 291 0.70 15.60 -20.08
N PHE A 292 0.29 14.36 -19.84
CA PHE A 292 1.15 13.20 -19.69
C PHE A 292 1.53 12.55 -21.04
N GLY A 293 0.94 12.97 -22.16
CA GLY A 293 1.25 12.43 -23.49
C GLY A 293 1.05 10.93 -23.57
N ASP A 294 2.08 10.21 -23.99
CA ASP A 294 2.06 8.75 -24.20
C ASP A 294 2.39 7.90 -22.97
N ARG A 295 2.59 8.51 -21.79
CA ARG A 295 3.06 7.80 -20.57
C ARG A 295 2.13 6.66 -20.15
N LEU A 296 0.81 6.84 -20.29
CA LEU A 296 -0.15 5.77 -19.99
C LEU A 296 0.01 4.60 -20.96
N LYS A 297 0.22 4.88 -22.25
CA LYS A 297 0.46 3.83 -23.26
C LYS A 297 1.76 3.09 -22.99
N ILE A 298 2.84 3.79 -22.71
CA ILE A 298 4.15 3.20 -22.36
C ILE A 298 4.02 2.30 -21.15
N LEU A 299 3.35 2.76 -20.08
CA LEU A 299 3.13 1.94 -18.89
C LEU A 299 2.27 0.71 -19.20
N ALA A 300 1.18 0.87 -19.93
CA ALA A 300 0.31 -0.25 -20.31
C ALA A 300 1.06 -1.29 -21.16
N ASP A 301 1.94 -0.87 -22.07
CA ASP A 301 2.78 -1.78 -22.84
C ASP A 301 3.71 -2.62 -21.92
N CYS A 302 4.29 -2.01 -20.88
CA CYS A 302 5.05 -2.75 -19.85
C CYS A 302 4.16 -3.75 -19.11
N LEU A 303 2.93 -3.37 -18.79
CA LEU A 303 1.97 -4.18 -18.02
C LEU A 303 1.32 -5.32 -18.84
N THR A 304 1.56 -5.40 -20.16
CA THR A 304 1.21 -6.59 -20.96
C THR A 304 2.03 -7.83 -20.57
N ASN A 305 3.16 -7.64 -19.88
CA ASN A 305 4.00 -8.72 -19.39
C ASN A 305 3.34 -9.40 -18.17
N LYS A 306 2.94 -10.65 -18.35
CA LYS A 306 2.27 -11.47 -17.32
C LYS A 306 3.09 -11.70 -16.04
N ALA A 307 4.40 -11.43 -16.07
CA ALA A 307 5.22 -11.49 -14.86
C ALA A 307 4.79 -10.49 -13.78
N PHE A 308 4.05 -9.44 -14.16
CA PHE A 308 3.49 -8.44 -13.23
C PHE A 308 2.05 -8.73 -12.84
N TRP A 309 1.42 -9.77 -13.36
CA TRP A 309 0.04 -10.15 -13.04
C TRP A 309 -0.01 -11.05 -11.82
N HIS A 310 -1.08 -10.93 -11.06
CA HIS A 310 -1.35 -11.77 -9.89
C HIS A 310 -0.34 -11.65 -8.75
N LEU A 311 0.42 -10.56 -8.69
CA LEU A 311 1.30 -10.25 -7.58
C LEU A 311 0.48 -9.72 -6.38
N GLU A 312 -0.44 -8.80 -6.65
CA GLU A 312 -1.37 -8.26 -5.67
C GLU A 312 -2.64 -7.72 -6.34
N TRP A 313 -3.77 -7.79 -5.64
CA TRP A 313 -5.07 -7.42 -6.18
C TRP A 313 -5.17 -5.94 -6.58
N HIS A 314 -4.60 -5.04 -5.81
CA HIS A 314 -4.62 -3.61 -6.12
C HIS A 314 -3.94 -3.32 -7.46
N LEU A 315 -2.77 -3.91 -7.69
CA LEU A 315 -2.09 -3.78 -8.98
C LEU A 315 -2.92 -4.37 -10.12
N ASP A 316 -3.44 -5.58 -9.95
CA ASP A 316 -4.23 -6.25 -11.00
C ASP A 316 -5.46 -5.43 -11.42
N VAL A 317 -6.19 -4.87 -10.45
CA VAL A 317 -7.36 -4.00 -10.70
C VAL A 317 -6.98 -2.77 -11.52
N LEU A 318 -5.85 -2.14 -11.20
CA LEU A 318 -5.33 -0.98 -11.95
C LEU A 318 -4.80 -1.38 -13.33
N VAL A 319 -4.16 -2.55 -13.47
CA VAL A 319 -3.67 -3.09 -14.74
C VAL A 319 -4.83 -3.38 -15.69
N VAL A 320 -5.92 -3.96 -15.21
CA VAL A 320 -7.14 -4.19 -16.01
C VAL A 320 -7.64 -2.88 -16.63
N TRP A 321 -7.70 -1.80 -15.82
CA TRP A 321 -8.08 -0.49 -16.33
C TRP A 321 -7.10 0.04 -17.38
N ALA A 322 -5.80 0.02 -17.09
CA ALA A 322 -4.79 0.59 -17.96
C ALA A 322 -4.75 -0.11 -19.33
N LEU A 323 -4.81 -1.45 -19.34
CA LEU A 323 -4.85 -2.25 -20.56
C LEU A 323 -6.13 -1.98 -21.38
N SER A 324 -7.31 -1.97 -20.72
CA SER A 324 -8.57 -1.70 -21.44
C SER A 324 -8.63 -0.28 -21.98
N CYS A 325 -8.14 0.71 -21.23
CA CYS A 325 -8.11 2.13 -21.62
C CYS A 325 -7.17 2.42 -22.81
N THR A 326 -6.13 1.62 -23.00
CA THR A 326 -5.12 1.80 -24.06
C THR A 326 -5.33 0.88 -25.27
N GLY A 327 -6.45 0.13 -25.30
CA GLY A 327 -6.81 -0.74 -26.43
C GLY A 327 -6.29 -2.17 -26.35
N GLU A 328 -5.55 -2.54 -25.28
CA GLU A 328 -5.07 -3.90 -25.03
C GLU A 328 -6.17 -4.78 -24.41
N VAL A 329 -7.39 -4.72 -24.97
CA VAL A 329 -8.62 -5.31 -24.41
C VAL A 329 -8.47 -6.81 -24.19
N SER A 330 -7.91 -7.54 -25.16
CA SER A 330 -7.73 -9.00 -25.04
C SER A 330 -6.80 -9.38 -23.88
N LYS A 331 -5.80 -8.55 -23.56
CA LYS A 331 -4.92 -8.76 -22.42
C LYS A 331 -5.63 -8.48 -21.09
N ALA A 332 -6.45 -7.44 -21.06
CA ALA A 332 -7.28 -7.14 -19.89
C ALA A 332 -8.30 -8.28 -19.62
N GLU A 333 -8.93 -8.83 -20.65
CA GLU A 333 -9.83 -9.99 -20.55
C GLU A 333 -9.10 -11.22 -20.03
N GLU A 334 -7.89 -11.51 -20.53
CA GLU A 334 -7.07 -12.62 -20.07
C GLU A 334 -6.72 -12.48 -18.57
N LEU A 335 -6.37 -11.27 -18.12
CA LEU A 335 -6.12 -11.00 -16.71
C LEU A 335 -7.38 -11.21 -15.85
N LEU A 336 -8.54 -10.72 -16.29
CA LEU A 336 -9.82 -10.92 -15.60
C LEU A 336 -10.18 -12.40 -15.45
N GLU A 337 -10.01 -13.21 -16.49
CA GLU A 337 -10.25 -14.65 -16.41
C GLU A 337 -9.27 -15.34 -15.45
N GLY A 338 -8.01 -14.90 -15.42
CA GLY A 338 -7.02 -15.36 -14.44
C GLY A 338 -7.45 -15.04 -13.00
N LEU A 339 -7.97 -13.85 -12.74
CA LEU A 339 -8.48 -13.45 -11.43
C LEU A 339 -9.70 -14.29 -11.00
N LYS A 340 -10.66 -14.53 -11.90
CA LYS A 340 -11.83 -15.41 -11.66
C LYS A 340 -11.39 -16.82 -11.30
N SER A 341 -10.45 -17.39 -12.05
CA SER A 341 -9.90 -18.71 -11.79
C SER A 341 -9.25 -18.79 -10.39
N ARG A 342 -8.51 -17.76 -9.98
CA ARG A 342 -7.87 -17.73 -8.66
C ARG A 342 -8.87 -17.66 -7.52
N ILE A 343 -9.95 -16.89 -7.66
CA ILE A 343 -11.01 -16.82 -6.65
C ILE A 343 -11.68 -18.18 -6.50
N SER A 344 -11.94 -18.91 -7.59
CA SER A 344 -12.60 -20.23 -7.53
C SER A 344 -11.79 -21.28 -6.77
N ASN A 345 -10.47 -21.08 -6.61
CA ASN A 345 -9.56 -22.02 -5.97
C ASN A 345 -9.28 -21.73 -4.47
N VAL A 346 -9.92 -20.71 -3.88
CA VAL A 346 -9.76 -20.40 -2.45
C VAL A 346 -10.99 -20.84 -1.63
N THR A 347 -10.90 -20.74 -0.30
CA THR A 347 -12.00 -21.12 0.60
C THR A 347 -13.25 -20.28 0.34
N LYS A 348 -14.45 -20.83 0.60
CA LYS A 348 -15.74 -20.11 0.41
C LYS A 348 -15.78 -18.76 1.12
N LYS A 349 -15.22 -18.66 2.34
CA LYS A 349 -15.13 -17.40 3.10
C LYS A 349 -14.32 -16.36 2.31
N LYS A 350 -13.15 -16.75 1.80
CA LYS A 350 -12.28 -15.87 1.03
C LYS A 350 -12.88 -15.52 -0.34
N GLN A 351 -13.60 -16.46 -0.99
CA GLN A 351 -14.33 -16.20 -2.23
C GLN A 351 -15.36 -15.07 -2.06
N GLN A 352 -16.16 -15.09 -1.00
CA GLN A 352 -17.17 -14.05 -0.75
C GLN A 352 -16.55 -12.66 -0.59
N HIS A 353 -15.43 -12.58 0.14
CA HIS A 353 -14.70 -11.30 0.29
C HIS A 353 -14.09 -10.82 -1.03
N MET A 354 -13.47 -11.72 -1.80
CA MET A 354 -12.82 -11.38 -3.07
C MET A 354 -13.81 -11.12 -4.21
N GLN A 355 -15.09 -11.52 -4.06
CA GLN A 355 -16.12 -11.23 -5.06
C GLN A 355 -16.26 -9.71 -5.30
N ARG A 356 -16.19 -8.90 -4.25
CA ARG A 356 -16.22 -7.43 -4.40
C ARG A 356 -15.03 -6.91 -5.19
N ALA A 357 -13.84 -7.42 -4.91
CA ALA A 357 -12.64 -7.07 -5.68
C ALA A 357 -12.79 -7.41 -7.16
N MET A 358 -13.41 -8.55 -7.48
CA MET A 358 -13.68 -8.96 -8.86
C MET A 358 -14.67 -8.01 -9.54
N LEU A 359 -15.77 -7.64 -8.89
CA LEU A 359 -16.74 -6.69 -9.43
C LEU A 359 -16.11 -5.31 -9.70
N LEU A 360 -15.20 -4.86 -8.83
CA LEU A 360 -14.44 -3.63 -9.07
C LEU A 360 -13.53 -3.75 -10.30
N ALA A 361 -12.85 -4.89 -10.48
CA ALA A 361 -12.02 -5.13 -11.66
C ALA A 361 -12.85 -5.13 -12.94
N GLU A 362 -14.03 -5.79 -12.94
CA GLU A 362 -14.96 -5.78 -14.07
C GLU A 362 -15.50 -4.38 -14.37
N ALA A 363 -15.84 -3.59 -13.35
CA ALA A 363 -16.25 -2.20 -13.50
C ALA A 363 -15.14 -1.35 -14.16
N LEU A 364 -13.89 -1.50 -13.71
CA LEU A 364 -12.75 -0.77 -14.27
C LEU A 364 -12.40 -1.21 -15.69
N PHE A 365 -12.62 -2.46 -16.03
CA PHE A 365 -12.50 -2.96 -17.39
C PHE A 365 -13.47 -2.24 -18.35
N GLU A 366 -14.76 -2.18 -18.00
CA GLU A 366 -15.76 -1.49 -18.81
C GLU A 366 -15.54 0.03 -18.81
N TYR A 367 -15.14 0.62 -17.66
CA TYR A 367 -14.79 2.04 -17.59
C TYR A 367 -13.61 2.39 -18.51
N GLY A 368 -12.58 1.55 -18.57
CA GLY A 368 -11.42 1.73 -19.47
C GLY A 368 -11.81 1.73 -20.93
N LYS A 369 -12.84 0.95 -21.32
CA LYS A 369 -13.41 0.93 -22.67
C LYS A 369 -14.33 2.13 -22.97
N GLY A 370 -14.64 2.96 -21.96
CA GLY A 370 -15.61 4.06 -22.09
C GLY A 370 -17.08 3.66 -21.86
N GLU A 371 -17.35 2.40 -21.51
CA GLU A 371 -18.70 1.83 -21.33
C GLU A 371 -19.23 2.13 -19.91
N ASN A 372 -19.49 3.42 -19.61
CA ASN A 372 -19.81 3.88 -18.25
C ASN A 372 -21.10 3.24 -17.66
N GLU A 373 -22.16 3.11 -18.46
CA GLU A 373 -23.43 2.51 -18.00
C GLU A 373 -23.21 1.05 -17.59
N ARG A 374 -22.48 0.31 -18.42
CA ARG A 374 -22.17 -1.08 -18.20
C ARG A 374 -21.23 -1.27 -16.99
N ALA A 375 -20.26 -0.37 -16.82
CA ALA A 375 -19.38 -0.37 -15.65
C ALA A 375 -20.16 -0.18 -14.34
N LEU A 376 -21.20 0.67 -14.34
CA LEU A 376 -22.07 0.89 -13.16
C LEU A 376 -22.90 -0.35 -12.77
N GLU A 377 -23.17 -1.30 -13.70
CA GLU A 377 -23.89 -2.53 -13.39
C GLU A 377 -23.13 -3.45 -12.43
N PHE A 378 -21.80 -3.33 -12.36
CA PHE A 378 -20.94 -4.11 -11.45
C PHE A 378 -20.80 -3.50 -10.05
N LEU A 379 -21.20 -2.24 -9.87
CA LEU A 379 -21.04 -1.54 -8.59
C LEU A 379 -22.39 -1.25 -7.94
N ASP A 380 -22.42 -1.38 -6.61
CA ASP A 380 -23.63 -1.08 -5.84
C ASP A 380 -24.08 0.37 -5.98
N GLU A 381 -25.38 0.63 -5.85
CA GLU A 381 -25.94 2.00 -5.86
C GLU A 381 -25.40 2.89 -4.73
N THR A 382 -24.88 2.29 -3.68
CA THR A 382 -24.28 2.94 -2.51
C THR A 382 -22.78 2.72 -2.43
N PHE A 383 -22.12 2.66 -3.59
CA PHE A 383 -20.68 2.40 -3.68
C PHE A 383 -19.88 3.32 -2.74
N ASP A 384 -18.94 2.73 -2.02
CA ASP A 384 -17.93 3.44 -1.23
C ASP A 384 -16.63 2.63 -1.31
N ALA A 385 -15.61 3.24 -1.87
CA ALA A 385 -14.33 2.58 -2.11
C ALA A 385 -13.66 2.05 -0.83
N ILE A 386 -13.93 2.63 0.34
CA ILE A 386 -13.43 2.16 1.64
C ILE A 386 -13.78 0.70 1.93
N ASN A 387 -14.86 0.19 1.35
CA ASN A 387 -15.32 -1.18 1.51
C ASN A 387 -14.48 -2.21 0.71
N TYR A 388 -13.48 -1.73 -0.03
CA TYR A 388 -12.63 -2.54 -0.92
C TYR A 388 -11.22 -2.72 -0.37
N LYS A 389 -10.95 -2.44 0.91
CA LYS A 389 -9.62 -2.63 1.55
C LYS A 389 -9.03 -4.02 1.35
N ILE A 390 -9.86 -5.01 1.11
CA ILE A 390 -9.44 -6.40 0.82
C ILE A 390 -8.53 -6.54 -0.41
N ILE A 391 -8.48 -5.53 -1.30
CA ILE A 391 -7.52 -5.55 -2.42
C ILE A 391 -6.10 -5.19 -1.99
N GLY A 392 -5.87 -4.82 -0.73
CA GLY A 392 -4.55 -4.41 -0.23
C GLY A 392 -4.20 -2.98 -0.64
N ALA A 393 -5.10 -2.04 -0.40
CA ALA A 393 -4.91 -0.63 -0.70
C ALA A 393 -5.29 0.25 0.49
N SER A 394 -4.56 1.35 0.70
CA SER A 394 -4.88 2.36 1.70
C SER A 394 -6.09 3.21 1.31
N ASP A 395 -6.63 3.96 2.25
CA ASP A 395 -7.78 4.83 2.00
C ASP A 395 -7.52 5.80 0.84
N GLU A 396 -6.33 6.40 0.76
CA GLU A 396 -5.96 7.31 -0.32
C GLU A 396 -5.80 6.61 -1.67
N GLN A 397 -5.31 5.38 -1.66
CA GLN A 397 -5.22 4.57 -2.89
C GLN A 397 -6.60 4.17 -3.39
N LEU A 398 -7.52 3.85 -2.47
CA LEU A 398 -8.90 3.49 -2.80
C LEU A 398 -9.75 4.68 -3.28
N ASP A 399 -9.49 5.87 -2.77
CA ASP A 399 -10.35 7.05 -2.98
C ASP A 399 -10.53 7.42 -4.47
N VAL A 400 -9.57 7.09 -5.32
CA VAL A 400 -9.72 7.27 -6.77
C VAL A 400 -10.91 6.50 -7.35
N PHE A 401 -11.27 5.37 -6.78
CA PHE A 401 -12.42 4.59 -7.25
C PHE A 401 -13.76 5.29 -6.95
N ASN A 402 -13.83 6.10 -5.88
CA ASN A 402 -14.96 7.01 -5.67
C ASN A 402 -15.04 8.06 -6.78
N GLU A 403 -13.92 8.64 -7.18
CA GLU A 403 -13.87 9.62 -8.29
C GLU A 403 -14.28 8.97 -9.63
N VAL A 404 -13.81 7.74 -9.89
CA VAL A 404 -14.24 6.93 -11.05
C VAL A 404 -15.75 6.72 -11.05
N TRP A 405 -16.30 6.25 -9.93
CA TRP A 405 -17.74 6.00 -9.79
C TRP A 405 -18.57 7.25 -10.01
N ILE A 406 -18.20 8.38 -9.39
CA ILE A 406 -18.87 9.66 -9.59
C ILE A 406 -18.80 10.10 -11.07
N THR A 407 -17.64 9.91 -11.70
CA THR A 407 -17.48 10.26 -13.14
C THR A 407 -18.38 9.40 -14.02
N MET A 408 -18.49 8.10 -13.76
CA MET A 408 -19.41 7.20 -14.47
C MET A 408 -20.88 7.62 -14.28
N LEU A 409 -21.28 8.00 -13.05
CA LEU A 409 -22.63 8.52 -12.77
C LEU A 409 -22.94 9.78 -13.59
N LEU A 410 -21.99 10.72 -13.64
CA LEU A 410 -22.16 11.96 -14.40
C LEU A 410 -22.21 11.70 -15.91
N ASN A 411 -21.36 10.82 -16.43
CA ASN A 411 -21.35 10.47 -17.84
C ASN A 411 -22.64 9.73 -18.26
N SER A 412 -23.28 9.02 -17.33
CA SER A 412 -24.56 8.31 -17.53
C SER A 412 -25.79 9.17 -17.14
N GLY A 413 -25.62 10.46 -16.92
CA GLY A 413 -26.73 11.38 -16.61
C GLY A 413 -27.33 11.26 -15.20
N GLN A 414 -26.72 10.49 -14.29
CA GLN A 414 -27.22 10.22 -12.93
C GLN A 414 -26.77 11.30 -11.93
N ALA A 415 -26.98 12.57 -12.26
CA ALA A 415 -26.46 13.70 -11.47
C ALA A 415 -26.94 13.74 -10.01
N THR A 416 -28.16 13.29 -9.72
CA THR A 416 -28.67 13.25 -8.32
C THR A 416 -27.87 12.29 -7.44
N LYS A 417 -27.55 11.10 -7.94
CA LYS A 417 -26.71 10.13 -7.21
C LYS A 417 -25.28 10.66 -7.04
N ALA A 418 -24.74 11.30 -8.08
CA ALA A 418 -23.43 11.94 -8.00
C ALA A 418 -23.38 13.03 -6.93
N ILE A 419 -24.38 13.89 -6.82
CA ILE A 419 -24.48 14.92 -5.76
C ILE A 419 -24.38 14.28 -4.38
N GLN A 420 -25.20 13.25 -4.10
CA GLN A 420 -25.18 12.56 -2.80
C GLN A 420 -23.82 11.98 -2.45
N ALA A 421 -23.17 11.36 -3.44
CA ALA A 421 -21.83 10.79 -3.26
C ALA A 421 -20.77 11.87 -2.96
N ILE A 422 -20.78 12.97 -3.73
CA ILE A 422 -19.83 14.07 -3.57
C ILE A 422 -20.02 14.76 -2.23
N GLU A 423 -21.27 15.05 -1.83
CA GLU A 423 -21.57 15.66 -0.54
C GLU A 423 -21.09 14.80 0.64
N LYS A 424 -21.16 13.47 0.52
CA LYS A 424 -20.60 12.54 1.51
C LYS A 424 -19.08 12.67 1.62
N LEU A 425 -18.38 12.77 0.49
CA LEU A 425 -16.92 12.93 0.46
C LEU A 425 -16.49 14.30 0.98
N LEU A 426 -17.21 15.36 0.63
CA LEU A 426 -16.94 16.74 1.08
C LEU A 426 -17.06 16.90 2.60
N LYS A 427 -17.93 16.12 3.28
CA LYS A 427 -17.98 16.11 4.76
C LYS A 427 -16.66 15.71 5.39
N LYS A 428 -15.86 14.91 4.69
CA LYS A 428 -14.55 14.45 5.16
C LYS A 428 -13.40 15.30 4.66
N ARG A 429 -13.53 15.87 3.45
CA ARG A 429 -12.44 16.54 2.71
C ARG A 429 -12.93 17.82 2.03
N GLU A 430 -13.50 18.74 2.81
CA GLU A 430 -14.09 19.99 2.33
C GLU A 430 -13.07 20.89 1.57
N GLY A 431 -11.79 20.78 1.89
CA GLY A 431 -10.73 21.56 1.26
C GLY A 431 -10.25 21.04 -0.11
N THR A 432 -10.90 20.04 -0.72
CA THR A 432 -10.49 19.49 -2.01
C THR A 432 -11.16 20.20 -3.19
N PRO A 433 -10.47 21.03 -3.99
CA PRO A 433 -11.05 21.78 -5.12
C PRO A 433 -11.79 20.92 -6.12
N PHE A 434 -11.21 19.76 -6.47
CA PHE A 434 -11.77 18.84 -7.47
C PHE A 434 -13.18 18.34 -7.09
N LEU A 435 -13.42 18.03 -5.82
CA LEU A 435 -14.77 17.60 -5.38
C LEU A 435 -15.80 18.72 -5.55
N TRP A 436 -15.43 19.97 -5.32
CA TRP A 436 -16.31 21.12 -5.55
C TRP A 436 -16.56 21.34 -7.06
N ARG A 437 -15.59 21.08 -7.94
CA ARG A 437 -15.81 21.10 -9.39
C ARG A 437 -16.77 20.01 -9.85
N LEU A 438 -16.65 18.80 -9.29
CA LEU A 438 -17.60 17.72 -9.56
C LEU A 438 -19.01 18.08 -9.07
N LEU A 439 -19.12 18.73 -7.89
CA LEU A 439 -20.40 19.19 -7.36
C LEU A 439 -21.03 20.30 -8.21
N GLU A 440 -20.24 21.29 -8.63
CA GLU A 440 -20.67 22.32 -9.59
C GLU A 440 -21.23 21.71 -10.87
N LYS A 441 -20.50 20.76 -11.48
CA LYS A 441 -20.94 20.05 -12.67
C LYS A 441 -22.26 19.29 -12.44
N SER A 442 -22.36 18.60 -11.30
CA SER A 442 -23.55 17.81 -10.93
C SER A 442 -24.79 18.69 -10.74
N TYR A 443 -24.62 19.83 -10.04
CA TYR A 443 -25.69 20.80 -9.87
C TYR A 443 -26.10 21.45 -11.20
N SER A 444 -25.14 21.78 -12.06
CA SER A 444 -25.43 22.34 -13.39
C SER A 444 -26.24 21.37 -14.26
N MET A 445 -25.88 20.09 -14.26
CA MET A 445 -26.63 19.05 -14.96
C MET A 445 -28.06 18.90 -14.43
N SER A 446 -28.26 19.12 -13.13
CA SER A 446 -29.57 19.10 -12.46
C SER A 446 -30.30 20.45 -12.51
N ARG A 447 -29.75 21.46 -13.21
CA ARG A 447 -30.28 22.85 -13.31
C ARG A 447 -30.52 23.50 -11.95
N LYS A 448 -29.66 23.20 -10.98
CA LYS A 448 -29.71 23.76 -9.63
C LYS A 448 -28.86 25.03 -9.52
N GLN A 449 -29.37 26.03 -8.76
CA GLN A 449 -28.68 27.30 -8.59
C GLN A 449 -27.44 27.21 -7.72
N GLU A 450 -27.36 26.20 -6.88
CA GLU A 450 -26.23 25.86 -6.00
C GLU A 450 -24.93 25.62 -6.79
N ALA A 451 -25.01 25.36 -8.10
CA ALA A 451 -23.85 25.25 -8.98
C ALA A 451 -22.94 26.50 -8.90
N ILE A 452 -23.53 27.69 -8.79
CA ILE A 452 -22.77 28.96 -8.71
C ILE A 452 -21.91 29.01 -7.44
N ASP A 453 -22.48 28.62 -6.30
CA ASP A 453 -21.77 28.66 -5.02
C ASP A 453 -20.70 27.56 -4.93
N ALA A 454 -21.00 26.36 -5.46
CA ALA A 454 -20.00 25.28 -5.59
C ALA A 454 -18.80 25.72 -6.47
N GLY A 455 -19.07 26.38 -7.61
CA GLY A 455 -18.04 26.92 -8.50
C GLY A 455 -17.18 28.00 -7.84
N LYS A 456 -17.77 28.92 -7.09
CA LYS A 456 -17.04 29.95 -6.31
C LYS A 456 -16.15 29.30 -5.25
N LYS A 457 -16.65 28.26 -4.55
CA LYS A 457 -15.89 27.56 -3.52
C LYS A 457 -14.70 26.81 -4.16
N ALA A 458 -14.92 26.13 -5.30
CA ALA A 458 -13.84 25.49 -6.06
C ALA A 458 -12.76 26.50 -6.44
N GLN A 459 -13.13 27.62 -7.04
CA GLN A 459 -12.22 28.67 -7.47
C GLN A 459 -11.39 29.24 -6.31
N ALA A 460 -12.02 29.47 -5.17
CA ALA A 460 -11.32 29.97 -3.97
C ALA A 460 -10.28 28.96 -3.46
N LEU A 461 -10.60 27.65 -3.47
CA LEU A 461 -9.68 26.59 -3.06
C LEU A 461 -8.56 26.36 -4.08
N GLU A 462 -8.82 26.43 -5.38
CA GLU A 462 -7.83 26.35 -6.45
C GLU A 462 -6.75 27.43 -6.29
N ALA A 463 -7.11 28.61 -5.82
CA ALA A 463 -6.19 29.72 -5.57
C ALA A 463 -5.46 29.63 -4.21
N ALA A 464 -5.88 28.74 -3.30
CA ALA A 464 -5.43 28.80 -1.91
C ALA A 464 -4.09 28.08 -1.63
N TYR A 465 -3.73 27.06 -2.41
CA TYR A 465 -2.62 26.16 -2.05
C TYR A 465 -1.30 26.47 -2.73
N PHE A 466 -1.25 26.59 -4.05
CA PHE A 466 -0.01 26.67 -4.83
C PHE A 466 0.13 27.93 -5.70
N ASN A 467 -0.83 28.85 -5.63
CA ASN A 467 -0.77 30.15 -6.33
C ASN A 467 -0.19 31.25 -5.45
#